data_28a95be10e78caf80099812a5187b10b
#
_entry.id   28a95be10e78caf80099812a5187b10b
#
_cell.length_a   1.000
_cell.length_b   1.000
_cell.length_c   1.000
_cell.angle_alpha   90.00
_cell.angle_beta   90.00
_cell.angle_gamma   90.00
#
_symmetry.space_group_name_H-M   'P 1'
#
loop_
_entity.id
_entity.type
_entity.pdbx_description
1 polymer ?
#
loop_
_entity_poly.entity_id
_entity_poly.type
_entity_poly.pdbx_seq_one_letter_code
_entity_poly.pdbx_strand_id
1 'polypeptide(L)'
;DDSPAVSTISRRFRYDVALASALKDLEEEVMEGLRECGLDDSACTSGFSVMIKESCDGMGDVSEKHGGGPAIPEKAVRFSFTVMSISVMPDGKEEAVTIFTEPKPNSELSCKPMCLMFVDESDHEMLTAVLGPVIAERTAMTESRLILSMGGLPRSFRFYFRGTGYDEKMVREMEGLEASGSTYVCTLCDSTRAEASHNMVLHSITRSHSENLERYETWRSNPFSESVEELRDRVKGVSAKPFMETQPTLDALHCDIGNATEFYKIFQDEIGEVFQRANPSREERRCWRAALDKQLRKKLKLKPVMRMNGNYARRLMSEETVDVVCELVPSEERREALRELMGLYIQMKPVWRASNPAKECPDQLCRYSFNSQRFADLLSTTFKYRYDGKITNYLHKTLAHVPEIIERDGSIGAWASEGNESANK
;
A
#
# COMPACT_ATOMS: atom_id res chain seq x y z
N ASP A 1 -3.41 -26.82 13.73
CA ASP A 1 -4.42 -27.76 13.25
C ASP A 1 -4.32 -27.81 11.73
N ASP A 2 -3.43 -28.67 11.21
CA ASP A 2 -3.31 -28.89 9.77
C ASP A 2 -4.52 -29.69 9.30
N SER A 3 -5.67 -29.02 9.14
CA SER A 3 -6.81 -29.70 8.54
C SER A 3 -6.43 -30.13 7.12
N PRO A 4 -6.82 -31.34 6.68
CA PRO A 4 -6.51 -31.80 5.32
C PRO A 4 -6.96 -30.84 4.21
N ALA A 5 -8.01 -30.04 4.45
CA ALA A 5 -8.50 -29.05 3.53
C ALA A 5 -7.51 -27.91 3.33
N VAL A 6 -6.88 -27.38 4.38
CA VAL A 6 -5.87 -26.30 4.31
C VAL A 6 -4.63 -26.76 3.57
N SER A 7 -4.17 -27.99 3.80
CA SER A 7 -2.97 -28.53 3.15
C SER A 7 -3.13 -28.76 1.64
N THR A 8 -4.36 -28.88 1.13
CA THR A 8 -4.63 -29.07 -0.30
C THR A 8 -4.71 -27.77 -1.09
N ILE A 9 -5.03 -26.63 -0.45
CA ILE A 9 -5.21 -25.34 -1.10
C ILE A 9 -4.05 -24.37 -0.92
N SER A 10 -3.02 -24.75 -0.17
CA SER A 10 -1.84 -23.91 0.04
C SER A 10 -0.54 -24.69 -0.07
N ARG A 11 0.50 -23.97 -0.48
CA ARG A 11 1.90 -24.42 -0.42
C ARG A 11 2.69 -23.34 0.28
N ARG A 12 3.44 -23.71 1.33
CA ARG A 12 4.21 -22.75 2.12
C ARG A 12 5.52 -23.33 2.60
N PHE A 13 6.46 -22.44 2.86
CA PHE A 13 7.64 -22.74 3.66
C PHE A 13 7.32 -22.53 5.14
N ARG A 14 8.05 -23.20 6.02
CA ARG A 14 8.08 -22.80 7.41
C ARG A 14 8.83 -21.48 7.53
N TYR A 15 8.35 -20.58 8.38
CA TYR A 15 8.88 -19.22 8.47
C TYR A 15 10.37 -19.20 8.89
N ASP A 16 10.75 -20.03 9.87
CA ASP A 16 12.14 -20.16 10.31
C ASP A 16 13.08 -20.63 9.19
N VAL A 17 12.64 -21.59 8.38
CA VAL A 17 13.42 -22.11 7.23
C VAL A 17 13.55 -21.05 6.13
N ALA A 18 12.49 -20.34 5.82
CA ALA A 18 12.51 -19.29 4.80
C ALA A 18 13.42 -18.13 5.21
N LEU A 19 13.36 -17.69 6.47
CA LEU A 19 14.23 -16.64 7.01
C LEU A 19 15.70 -17.10 7.05
N ALA A 20 15.96 -18.34 7.46
CA ALA A 20 17.30 -18.90 7.46
C ALA A 20 17.92 -18.92 6.06
N SER A 21 17.14 -19.34 5.04
CA SER A 21 17.58 -19.34 3.65
C SER A 21 17.87 -17.92 3.16
N ALA A 22 16.95 -16.97 3.44
CA ALA A 22 17.13 -15.57 3.00
C ALA A 22 18.36 -14.91 3.64
N LEU A 23 18.64 -15.18 4.92
CA LEU A 23 19.83 -14.67 5.60
C LEU A 23 21.11 -15.33 5.06
N LYS A 24 21.05 -16.61 4.68
CA LYS A 24 22.19 -17.29 4.05
C LYS A 24 22.50 -16.72 2.67
N ASP A 25 21.49 -16.36 1.89
CA ASP A 25 21.68 -15.68 0.60
C ASP A 25 22.40 -14.33 0.77
N LEU A 26 22.29 -13.68 1.93
CA LEU A 26 22.88 -12.38 2.25
C LEU A 26 24.19 -12.48 3.09
N GLU A 27 24.77 -13.68 3.22
CA GLU A 27 25.95 -13.88 4.07
C GLU A 27 27.13 -12.99 3.66
N GLU A 28 27.41 -12.87 2.36
CA GLU A 28 28.53 -12.08 1.84
C GLU A 28 28.33 -10.59 2.15
N GLU A 29 27.14 -10.04 1.87
CA GLU A 29 26.81 -8.63 2.11
C GLU A 29 26.83 -8.29 3.60
N VAL A 30 26.34 -9.16 4.46
CA VAL A 30 26.37 -8.98 5.92
C VAL A 30 27.81 -8.97 6.45
N MET A 31 28.64 -9.89 5.95
CA MET A 31 30.05 -9.96 6.35
C MET A 31 30.85 -8.76 5.82
N GLU A 32 30.52 -8.25 4.64
CA GLU A 32 31.12 -7.03 4.12
C GLU A 32 30.69 -5.80 4.94
N GLY A 33 29.39 -5.67 5.25
CA GLY A 33 28.87 -4.59 6.08
C GLY A 33 29.50 -4.55 7.49
N LEU A 34 29.75 -5.70 8.10
CA LEU A 34 30.50 -5.76 9.39
C LEU A 34 31.91 -5.17 9.22
N ARG A 35 32.62 -5.56 8.17
CA ARG A 35 33.98 -5.06 7.89
C ARG A 35 34.02 -3.55 7.60
N GLU A 36 33.06 -3.06 6.80
CA GLU A 36 32.93 -1.64 6.48
C GLU A 36 32.64 -0.77 7.70
N CYS A 37 31.84 -1.31 8.65
CA CYS A 37 31.55 -0.65 9.92
C CYS A 37 32.66 -0.78 10.96
N GLY A 38 33.78 -1.45 10.63
CA GLY A 38 34.91 -1.69 11.55
C GLY A 38 34.55 -2.55 12.76
N LEU A 39 33.57 -3.45 12.59
CA LEU A 39 33.14 -4.38 13.63
C LEU A 39 33.92 -5.68 13.49
N ASP A 40 34.60 -6.08 14.58
CA ASP A 40 35.37 -7.33 14.62
C ASP A 40 34.41 -8.52 14.58
N ASP A 41 34.72 -9.51 13.76
CA ASP A 41 33.94 -10.73 13.60
C ASP A 41 33.70 -11.48 14.92
N SER A 42 34.68 -11.46 15.83
CA SER A 42 34.59 -12.15 17.11
C SER A 42 33.70 -11.44 18.14
N ALA A 43 33.55 -10.12 18.04
CA ALA A 43 32.78 -9.30 18.97
C ALA A 43 31.27 -9.29 18.66
N CYS A 44 30.85 -9.74 17.48
CA CYS A 44 29.45 -9.63 17.03
C CYS A 44 28.84 -11.02 16.77
N THR A 45 28.66 -11.81 17.84
CA THR A 45 27.96 -13.09 17.78
C THR A 45 26.50 -13.01 18.21
N SER A 46 26.12 -11.93 18.89
CA SER A 46 24.77 -11.70 19.37
C SER A 46 24.29 -10.27 19.02
N GLY A 47 23.00 -10.02 19.20
CA GLY A 47 22.45 -8.68 19.01
C GLY A 47 22.10 -8.31 17.58
N PHE A 48 22.05 -9.25 16.64
CA PHE A 48 21.57 -8.99 15.28
C PHE A 48 20.05 -8.79 15.28
N SER A 49 19.61 -7.70 14.67
CA SER A 49 18.21 -7.35 14.48
C SER A 49 17.91 -7.28 12.99
N VAL A 50 16.88 -8.00 12.56
CA VAL A 50 16.48 -8.08 11.15
C VAL A 50 15.11 -7.47 10.99
N MET A 51 15.00 -6.46 10.13
CA MET A 51 13.73 -5.85 9.76
C MET A 51 13.17 -6.54 8.53
N ILE A 52 11.96 -7.05 8.64
CA ILE A 52 11.25 -7.78 7.58
C ILE A 52 10.05 -6.97 7.12
N LYS A 53 9.95 -6.73 5.81
CA LYS A 53 8.72 -6.27 5.16
C LYS A 53 7.91 -7.49 4.72
N GLU A 54 6.66 -7.56 5.14
CA GLU A 54 5.70 -8.57 4.70
C GLU A 54 4.81 -7.98 3.59
N SER A 55 4.45 -8.81 2.62
CA SER A 55 3.58 -8.44 1.50
C SER A 55 2.61 -9.57 1.19
N CYS A 56 1.36 -9.22 0.91
CA CYS A 56 0.34 -10.17 0.50
C CYS A 56 -0.53 -9.53 -0.59
N ASP A 57 -0.82 -10.29 -1.63
CA ASP A 57 -1.58 -9.77 -2.76
C ASP A 57 -2.29 -10.89 -3.52
N GLY A 58 -3.45 -10.56 -4.08
CA GLY A 58 -4.21 -11.42 -4.96
C GLY A 58 -3.60 -11.49 -6.36
N MET A 59 -3.33 -12.71 -6.85
CA MET A 59 -2.78 -12.93 -8.18
C MET A 59 -3.80 -12.84 -9.31
N GLY A 60 -5.09 -12.63 -8.98
CA GLY A 60 -6.20 -12.67 -9.93
C GLY A 60 -6.50 -14.08 -10.43
N ASP A 61 -7.06 -14.19 -11.64
CA ASP A 61 -7.33 -15.49 -12.25
C ASP A 61 -6.05 -16.12 -12.82
N VAL A 62 -5.57 -17.15 -12.14
CA VAL A 62 -4.35 -17.87 -12.52
C VAL A 62 -4.57 -18.70 -13.79
N SER A 63 -5.80 -19.16 -14.04
CA SER A 63 -6.14 -19.96 -15.21
C SER A 63 -6.06 -19.18 -16.52
N GLU A 64 -6.42 -17.89 -16.51
CA GLU A 64 -6.29 -17.00 -17.67
C GLU A 64 -4.84 -16.79 -18.08
N LYS A 65 -3.90 -16.78 -17.12
CA LYS A 65 -2.48 -16.53 -17.36
C LYS A 65 -1.78 -17.70 -18.07
N HIS A 66 -2.32 -18.90 -17.95
CA HIS A 66 -1.71 -20.11 -18.51
C HIS A 66 -2.39 -20.65 -19.79
N GLY A 67 -3.35 -19.93 -20.33
CA GLY A 67 -3.96 -20.23 -21.63
C GLY A 67 -4.73 -21.54 -21.68
N GLY A 68 -6.03 -21.51 -21.44
CA GLY A 68 -6.92 -22.67 -21.61
C GLY A 68 -7.34 -23.36 -20.32
N GLY A 69 -7.44 -22.62 -19.24
CA GLY A 69 -7.95 -23.12 -17.96
C GLY A 69 -9.45 -23.44 -17.96
N PRO A 70 -9.94 -24.06 -16.89
CA PRO A 70 -11.36 -24.37 -16.72
C PRO A 70 -12.21 -23.10 -16.71
N ALA A 71 -13.50 -23.23 -17.01
CA ALA A 71 -14.45 -22.12 -17.05
C ALA A 71 -14.67 -21.43 -15.67
N ILE A 72 -14.12 -21.98 -14.59
CA ILE A 72 -14.17 -21.42 -13.24
C ILE A 72 -12.85 -20.71 -12.97
N PRO A 73 -12.86 -19.38 -12.65
CA PRO A 73 -11.67 -18.63 -12.31
C PRO A 73 -10.96 -19.23 -11.09
N GLU A 74 -9.68 -19.54 -11.23
CA GLU A 74 -8.84 -19.96 -10.10
C GLU A 74 -8.14 -18.73 -9.53
N LYS A 75 -8.64 -18.25 -8.38
CA LYS A 75 -8.02 -17.15 -7.65
C LYS A 75 -6.91 -17.67 -6.77
N ALA A 76 -5.84 -16.93 -6.71
CA ALA A 76 -4.72 -17.24 -5.83
C ALA A 76 -4.25 -15.99 -5.09
N VAL A 77 -3.68 -16.19 -3.91
CA VAL A 77 -3.09 -15.18 -3.06
C VAL A 77 -1.65 -15.59 -2.77
N ARG A 78 -0.72 -14.64 -2.88
CA ARG A 78 0.69 -14.83 -2.55
C ARG A 78 1.07 -14.04 -1.33
N PHE A 79 1.64 -14.70 -0.33
CA PHE A 79 2.30 -14.08 0.81
C PHE A 79 3.82 -14.20 0.66
N SER A 80 4.53 -13.10 0.85
CA SER A 80 5.98 -12.98 0.64
C SER A 80 6.59 -12.06 1.69
N PHE A 81 7.93 -12.08 1.77
CA PHE A 81 8.67 -11.15 2.61
C PHE A 81 9.95 -10.63 1.92
N THR A 82 10.45 -9.51 2.43
CA THR A 82 11.74 -8.92 2.03
C THR A 82 12.55 -8.60 3.28
N VAL A 83 13.83 -8.96 3.30
CA VAL A 83 14.77 -8.51 4.33
C VAL A 83 15.14 -7.06 4.02
N MET A 84 14.67 -6.12 4.84
CA MET A 84 14.84 -4.69 4.60
C MET A 84 16.17 -4.16 5.10
N SER A 85 16.54 -4.56 6.32
CA SER A 85 17.81 -4.17 6.93
C SER A 85 18.24 -5.18 7.99
N ILE A 86 19.54 -5.22 8.22
CA ILE A 86 20.16 -5.95 9.32
C ILE A 86 21.02 -4.96 10.10
N SER A 87 20.78 -4.90 11.40
CA SER A 87 21.56 -4.08 12.33
C SER A 87 22.14 -4.95 13.41
N VAL A 88 23.25 -4.52 13.98
CA VAL A 88 23.88 -5.21 15.10
C VAL A 88 24.11 -4.22 16.25
N MET A 89 23.93 -4.68 17.47
CA MET A 89 24.31 -3.95 18.68
C MET A 89 25.71 -4.38 19.07
N PRO A 90 26.75 -3.57 18.84
CA PRO A 90 28.11 -3.91 19.23
C PRO A 90 28.24 -3.91 20.76
N ASP A 91 29.09 -4.79 21.28
CA ASP A 91 29.34 -4.88 22.72
C ASP A 91 29.82 -3.55 23.28
N GLY A 92 29.14 -3.07 24.34
CA GLY A 92 29.48 -1.80 25.01
C GLY A 92 29.00 -0.53 24.29
N LYS A 93 28.21 -0.62 23.21
CA LYS A 93 27.53 0.51 22.55
C LYS A 93 26.04 0.54 22.89
N GLU A 94 25.48 1.74 22.96
CA GLU A 94 24.05 1.95 23.22
C GLU A 94 23.23 2.04 21.91
N GLU A 95 23.89 2.24 20.77
CA GLU A 95 23.24 2.38 19.46
C GLU A 95 23.55 1.21 18.55
N ALA A 96 22.51 0.71 17.88
CA ALA A 96 22.65 -0.32 16.87
C ALA A 96 23.25 0.28 15.58
N VAL A 97 24.14 -0.47 14.95
CA VAL A 97 24.78 -0.12 13.67
C VAL A 97 24.11 -0.94 12.58
N THR A 98 23.58 -0.27 11.55
CA THR A 98 23.03 -0.94 10.37
C THR A 98 24.17 -1.38 9.47
N ILE A 99 24.29 -2.68 9.25
CA ILE A 99 25.33 -3.33 8.45
C ILE A 99 24.84 -3.77 7.08
N PHE A 100 23.54 -3.87 6.88
CA PHE A 100 22.91 -4.17 5.61
C PHE A 100 21.63 -3.39 5.45
N THR A 101 21.41 -2.82 4.27
CA THR A 101 20.12 -2.24 3.85
C THR A 101 19.83 -2.71 2.43
N GLU A 102 18.64 -3.27 2.21
CA GLU A 102 18.22 -3.73 0.90
C GLU A 102 18.21 -2.57 -0.11
N PRO A 103 19.05 -2.58 -1.13
CA PRO A 103 19.18 -1.46 -2.07
C PRO A 103 17.99 -1.34 -3.02
N LYS A 104 17.23 -2.43 -3.21
CA LYS A 104 16.08 -2.48 -4.12
C LYS A 104 14.88 -3.17 -3.48
N PRO A 105 14.31 -2.58 -2.41
CA PRO A 105 13.27 -3.21 -1.58
C PRO A 105 11.98 -3.53 -2.33
N ASN A 106 11.81 -2.99 -3.54
CA ASN A 106 10.66 -3.22 -4.40
C ASN A 106 11.00 -4.05 -5.65
N SER A 107 12.16 -4.72 -5.65
CA SER A 107 12.52 -5.70 -6.69
C SER A 107 11.82 -7.04 -6.44
N GLU A 108 11.41 -7.70 -7.52
CA GLU A 108 10.91 -9.08 -7.44
C GLU A 108 11.98 -10.05 -6.90
N LEU A 109 13.26 -9.76 -7.11
CA LEU A 109 14.37 -10.59 -6.64
C LEU A 109 14.55 -10.53 -5.12
N SER A 110 14.25 -9.36 -4.51
CA SER A 110 14.29 -9.18 -3.06
C SER A 110 13.06 -9.76 -2.36
N CYS A 111 11.96 -9.97 -3.10
CA CYS A 111 10.69 -10.45 -2.59
C CYS A 111 10.68 -11.99 -2.55
N LYS A 112 10.96 -12.56 -1.38
CA LYS A 112 11.03 -14.01 -1.17
C LYS A 112 9.63 -14.60 -0.97
N PRO A 113 9.22 -15.64 -1.73
CA PRO A 113 7.91 -16.26 -1.55
C PRO A 113 7.86 -17.03 -0.24
N MET A 114 6.77 -16.88 0.49
CA MET A 114 6.51 -17.62 1.74
C MET A 114 5.37 -18.60 1.59
N CYS A 115 4.25 -18.16 1.01
CA CYS A 115 3.05 -18.97 0.86
C CYS A 115 2.35 -18.64 -0.46
N LEU A 116 1.86 -19.66 -1.15
CA LEU A 116 0.92 -19.55 -2.27
C LEU A 116 -0.36 -20.26 -1.89
N MET A 117 -1.47 -19.56 -1.97
CA MET A 117 -2.79 -20.02 -1.54
C MET A 117 -3.78 -19.93 -2.72
N PHE A 118 -4.52 -20.98 -2.97
CA PHE A 118 -5.59 -20.99 -3.98
C PHE A 118 -6.92 -20.64 -3.32
N VAL A 119 -7.05 -19.36 -2.98
CA VAL A 119 -8.22 -18.79 -2.30
C VAL A 119 -8.59 -17.46 -2.92
N ASP A 120 -9.86 -17.05 -2.75
CA ASP A 120 -10.27 -15.67 -3.04
C ASP A 120 -9.79 -14.74 -1.92
N GLU A 121 -9.11 -13.67 -2.28
CA GLU A 121 -8.66 -12.64 -1.32
C GLU A 121 -9.81 -11.93 -0.58
N SER A 122 -11.05 -12.11 -1.02
CA SER A 122 -12.26 -11.59 -0.36
C SER A 122 -12.95 -12.63 0.53
N ASP A 123 -12.41 -13.82 0.65
CA ASP A 123 -12.92 -14.86 1.53
C ASP A 123 -12.17 -14.80 2.87
N HIS A 124 -12.71 -14.00 3.78
CA HIS A 124 -12.13 -13.72 5.08
C HIS A 124 -11.90 -14.98 5.93
N GLU A 125 -12.86 -15.90 5.94
CA GLU A 125 -12.78 -17.13 6.72
C GLU A 125 -11.67 -18.05 6.18
N MET A 126 -11.62 -18.21 4.88
CA MET A 126 -10.63 -19.06 4.23
C MET A 126 -9.22 -18.45 4.34
N LEU A 127 -9.06 -17.14 4.15
CA LEU A 127 -7.77 -16.46 4.37
C LEU A 127 -7.29 -16.62 5.82
N THR A 128 -8.18 -16.43 6.79
CA THR A 128 -7.87 -16.62 8.22
C THR A 128 -7.39 -18.05 8.50
N ALA A 129 -8.08 -19.05 7.95
CA ALA A 129 -7.73 -20.45 8.14
C ALA A 129 -6.36 -20.80 7.53
N VAL A 130 -6.11 -20.33 6.29
CA VAL A 130 -4.87 -20.67 5.56
C VAL A 130 -3.65 -19.90 6.07
N LEU A 131 -3.82 -18.62 6.46
CA LEU A 131 -2.74 -17.82 7.04
C LEU A 131 -2.49 -18.10 8.52
N GLY A 132 -3.41 -18.73 9.23
CA GLY A 132 -3.28 -19.03 10.65
C GLY A 132 -1.93 -19.66 11.03
N PRO A 133 -1.48 -20.75 10.37
CA PRO A 133 -0.16 -21.34 10.63
C PRO A 133 1.02 -20.39 10.37
N VAL A 134 0.95 -19.54 9.34
CA VAL A 134 1.98 -18.54 9.03
C VAL A 134 2.05 -17.50 10.14
N ILE A 135 0.89 -17.02 10.60
CA ILE A 135 0.77 -16.04 11.69
C ILE A 135 1.33 -16.62 13.01
N ALA A 136 1.02 -17.87 13.32
CA ALA A 136 1.53 -18.53 14.52
C ALA A 136 3.07 -18.67 14.49
N GLU A 137 3.64 -19.06 13.34
CA GLU A 137 5.09 -19.15 13.16
C GLU A 137 5.75 -17.75 13.22
N ARG A 138 5.15 -16.73 12.62
CA ARG A 138 5.58 -15.33 12.70
C ARG A 138 5.66 -14.86 14.16
N THR A 139 4.62 -15.11 14.94
CA THR A 139 4.58 -14.75 16.36
C THR A 139 5.70 -15.44 17.13
N ALA A 140 5.88 -16.75 16.91
CA ALA A 140 6.97 -17.49 17.53
C ALA A 140 8.36 -16.93 17.16
N MET A 141 8.56 -16.48 15.91
CA MET A 141 9.81 -15.86 15.48
C MET A 141 10.04 -14.48 16.08
N THR A 142 9.00 -13.74 16.44
CA THR A 142 9.12 -12.45 17.15
C THR A 142 9.66 -12.66 18.59
N GLU A 143 9.25 -13.73 19.22
CA GLU A 143 9.60 -14.06 20.62
C GLU A 143 10.93 -14.83 20.74
N SER A 144 11.35 -15.51 19.68
CA SER A 144 12.54 -16.35 19.66
C SER A 144 13.72 -15.71 18.93
N ARG A 145 14.86 -16.42 18.95
CA ARG A 145 16.05 -16.06 18.16
C ARG A 145 16.41 -17.21 17.24
N LEU A 146 16.79 -16.89 16.02
CA LEU A 146 17.33 -17.84 15.07
C LEU A 146 18.86 -17.83 15.15
N ILE A 147 19.47 -18.99 15.33
CA ILE A 147 20.92 -19.13 15.36
C ILE A 147 21.37 -19.72 14.03
N LEU A 148 22.21 -18.98 13.31
CA LEU A 148 22.79 -19.42 12.02
C LEU A 148 24.30 -19.31 12.07
N SER A 149 24.99 -20.26 11.43
CA SER A 149 26.41 -20.12 11.15
C SER A 149 26.60 -19.12 10.00
N MET A 150 27.32 -18.03 10.23
CA MET A 150 27.58 -16.98 9.27
C MET A 150 29.02 -16.44 9.48
N GLY A 151 29.83 -16.46 8.42
CA GLY A 151 31.25 -16.18 8.52
C GLY A 151 32.02 -17.18 9.40
N GLY A 152 31.55 -18.43 9.45
CA GLY A 152 32.13 -19.49 10.29
C GLY A 152 31.79 -19.44 11.78
N LEU A 153 31.03 -18.45 12.25
CA LEU A 153 30.63 -18.26 13.64
C LEU A 153 29.11 -18.41 13.81
N PRO A 154 28.62 -18.94 14.94
CA PRO A 154 27.20 -18.95 15.26
C PRO A 154 26.76 -17.54 15.60
N ARG A 155 25.76 -17.00 14.88
CA ARG A 155 25.20 -15.66 15.07
C ARG A 155 23.73 -15.76 15.40
N SER A 156 23.27 -14.90 16.32
CA SER A 156 21.90 -14.91 16.85
C SER A 156 21.10 -13.74 16.29
N PHE A 157 20.01 -14.02 15.57
CA PHE A 157 19.16 -13.06 14.88
C PHE A 157 17.80 -12.94 15.57
N ARG A 158 17.33 -11.70 15.77
CA ARG A 158 15.98 -11.35 16.22
C ARG A 158 15.24 -10.67 15.07
N PHE A 159 13.96 -10.99 14.90
CA PHE A 159 13.16 -10.49 13.78
C PHE A 159 12.12 -9.47 14.23
N TYR A 160 11.94 -8.46 13.40
CA TYR A 160 10.92 -7.43 13.53
C TYR A 160 10.14 -7.39 12.19
N PHE A 161 8.84 -7.64 12.28
CA PHE A 161 7.98 -7.74 11.10
C PHE A 161 7.16 -6.51 10.92
N ARG A 162 7.08 -6.02 9.68
CA ARG A 162 6.20 -4.92 9.26
C ARG A 162 5.32 -5.37 8.10
N GLY A 163 4.03 -5.47 8.35
CA GLY A 163 3.01 -5.77 7.35
C GLY A 163 2.59 -4.52 6.59
N THR A 164 3.47 -4.04 5.70
CA THR A 164 3.27 -2.79 4.94
C THR A 164 3.05 -3.01 3.46
N GLY A 165 3.49 -4.14 2.91
CA GLY A 165 3.38 -4.47 1.48
C GLY A 165 2.01 -5.04 1.11
N TYR A 166 0.93 -4.45 1.62
CA TYR A 166 -0.45 -4.86 1.36
C TYR A 166 -1.20 -3.74 0.64
N ASP A 167 -2.03 -4.11 -0.33
CA ASP A 167 -2.97 -3.18 -0.91
C ASP A 167 -4.09 -2.82 0.08
N GLU A 168 -4.89 -1.81 -0.24
CA GLU A 168 -5.99 -1.34 0.62
C GLU A 168 -7.02 -2.44 0.90
N LYS A 169 -7.29 -3.31 -0.08
CA LYS A 169 -8.26 -4.39 0.07
C LYS A 169 -7.76 -5.44 1.05
N MET A 170 -6.50 -5.85 0.90
CA MET A 170 -5.88 -6.84 1.77
C MET A 170 -5.75 -6.34 3.22
N VAL A 171 -5.38 -5.07 3.42
CA VAL A 171 -5.37 -4.46 4.77
C VAL A 171 -6.76 -4.53 5.40
N ARG A 172 -7.81 -4.22 4.64
CA ARG A 172 -9.18 -4.28 5.14
C ARG A 172 -9.61 -5.68 5.54
N GLU A 173 -9.27 -6.68 4.75
CA GLU A 173 -9.54 -8.09 5.09
C GLU A 173 -8.78 -8.52 6.36
N MET A 174 -7.48 -8.20 6.47
CA MET A 174 -6.66 -8.57 7.62
C MET A 174 -7.10 -7.89 8.91
N GLU A 175 -7.54 -6.63 8.84
CA GLU A 175 -7.97 -5.81 9.98
C GLU A 175 -9.50 -5.87 10.23
N GLY A 176 -10.22 -6.71 9.50
CA GLY A 176 -11.66 -6.91 9.67
C GLY A 176 -12.53 -5.70 9.34
N LEU A 177 -12.07 -4.83 8.44
CA LEU A 177 -12.75 -3.60 8.06
C LEU A 177 -13.70 -3.81 6.88
N GLU A 178 -14.81 -3.06 6.87
CA GLU A 178 -15.71 -2.99 5.72
C GLU A 178 -14.97 -2.56 4.44
N ALA A 179 -15.53 -2.91 3.28
CA ALA A 179 -14.97 -2.55 1.97
C ALA A 179 -14.76 -1.04 1.80
N SER A 180 -13.83 -0.65 0.92
CA SER A 180 -13.46 0.77 0.67
C SER A 180 -14.61 1.66 0.17
N GLY A 181 -15.72 1.07 -0.27
CA GLY A 181 -16.95 1.77 -0.65
C GLY A 181 -17.84 2.17 0.54
N SER A 182 -17.54 1.71 1.75
CA SER A 182 -18.30 1.98 2.97
C SER A 182 -18.20 3.42 3.46
N THR A 183 -18.88 3.69 4.58
CA THR A 183 -18.84 5.00 5.26
C THR A 183 -17.43 5.40 5.67
N TYR A 184 -16.63 4.44 6.20
CA TYR A 184 -15.26 4.67 6.68
C TYR A 184 -14.25 4.49 5.56
N VAL A 185 -13.72 5.61 5.06
CA VAL A 185 -12.92 5.65 3.84
C VAL A 185 -11.49 5.13 4.00
N CYS A 186 -10.95 5.13 5.24
CA CYS A 186 -9.52 4.99 5.50
C CYS A 186 -9.19 3.78 6.38
N THR A 187 -8.03 3.15 6.15
CA THR A 187 -7.44 2.12 7.01
C THR A 187 -6.50 2.70 8.08
N LEU A 188 -6.20 4.00 8.00
CA LEU A 188 -5.31 4.71 8.93
C LEU A 188 -6.07 5.50 10.00
N CYS A 189 -7.25 6.03 9.68
CA CYS A 189 -8.04 6.86 10.58
C CYS A 189 -9.52 6.47 10.58
N ASP A 190 -10.27 7.00 11.54
CA ASP A 190 -11.69 6.71 11.75
C ASP A 190 -12.63 7.65 11.00
N SER A 191 -12.11 8.43 10.05
CA SER A 191 -12.92 9.41 9.33
C SER A 191 -13.95 8.74 8.43
N THR A 192 -15.16 9.23 8.51
CA THR A 192 -16.16 8.97 7.49
C THR A 192 -15.79 9.66 6.18
N ARG A 193 -16.35 9.21 5.08
CA ARG A 193 -16.12 9.83 3.77
C ARG A 193 -16.54 11.31 3.73
N ALA A 194 -17.61 11.65 4.44
CA ALA A 194 -18.09 13.03 4.55
C ALA A 194 -17.11 13.91 5.33
N GLU A 195 -16.62 13.46 6.49
CA GLU A 195 -15.61 14.17 7.28
C GLU A 195 -14.30 14.34 6.49
N ALA A 196 -13.83 13.27 5.87
CA ALA A 196 -12.62 13.28 5.04
C ALA A 196 -12.73 14.23 3.83
N SER A 197 -13.94 14.44 3.30
CA SER A 197 -14.19 15.40 2.21
C SER A 197 -14.31 16.84 2.70
N HIS A 198 -14.73 17.06 3.95
CA HIS A 198 -14.87 18.40 4.52
C HIS A 198 -13.54 18.96 5.00
N ASN A 199 -12.73 18.15 5.68
CA ASN A 199 -11.44 18.54 6.27
C ASN A 199 -10.30 17.69 5.66
N MET A 200 -10.03 17.83 4.36
CA MET A 200 -9.20 16.88 3.58
C MET A 200 -7.77 16.65 4.10
N VAL A 201 -7.20 17.57 4.87
CA VAL A 201 -5.82 17.51 5.36
C VAL A 201 -5.68 17.39 6.89
N LEU A 202 -6.79 17.43 7.64
CA LEU A 202 -6.79 17.51 9.10
C LEU A 202 -7.19 16.18 9.75
N HIS A 203 -6.48 15.11 9.43
CA HIS A 203 -6.74 13.79 10.00
C HIS A 203 -5.42 13.15 10.42
N SER A 204 -5.35 12.67 11.67
CA SER A 204 -4.22 11.89 12.17
C SER A 204 -4.48 10.40 12.04
N ILE A 205 -3.40 9.62 12.10
CA ILE A 205 -3.46 8.15 12.20
C ILE A 205 -4.01 7.81 13.58
N THR A 206 -5.15 7.12 13.61
CA THR A 206 -5.85 6.76 14.86
C THR A 206 -6.12 5.27 14.99
N ARG A 207 -6.11 4.51 13.88
CA ARG A 207 -6.39 3.08 13.89
C ARG A 207 -5.18 2.26 14.29
N SER A 208 -5.42 1.26 15.12
CA SER A 208 -4.47 0.20 15.46
C SER A 208 -5.13 -1.17 15.41
N HIS A 209 -4.34 -2.23 15.28
CA HIS A 209 -4.84 -3.61 15.32
C HIS A 209 -5.54 -3.93 16.65
N SER A 210 -4.99 -3.48 17.78
CA SER A 210 -5.60 -3.67 19.10
C SER A 210 -6.97 -3.02 19.23
N GLU A 211 -7.12 -1.78 18.75
CA GLU A 211 -8.43 -1.11 18.72
C GLU A 211 -9.43 -1.81 17.80
N ASN A 212 -8.98 -2.32 16.65
CA ASN A 212 -9.85 -3.08 15.75
C ASN A 212 -10.32 -4.39 16.41
N LEU A 213 -9.48 -5.08 17.18
CA LEU A 213 -9.87 -6.25 17.97
C LEU A 213 -10.94 -5.89 19.04
N GLU A 214 -10.76 -4.80 19.79
CA GLU A 214 -11.74 -4.34 20.79
C GLU A 214 -13.08 -3.96 20.14
N ARG A 215 -13.04 -3.29 18.99
CA ARG A 215 -14.22 -2.94 18.20
C ARG A 215 -14.95 -4.19 17.68
N TYR A 216 -14.19 -5.21 17.26
CA TYR A 216 -14.79 -6.48 16.86
C TYR A 216 -15.49 -7.19 18.03
N GLU A 217 -14.91 -7.22 19.21
CA GLU A 217 -15.58 -7.79 20.40
C GLU A 217 -16.87 -7.00 20.74
N THR A 218 -16.85 -5.69 20.55
CA THR A 218 -18.06 -4.85 20.67
C THR A 218 -19.09 -5.22 19.61
N TRP A 219 -18.69 -5.38 18.36
CA TRP A 219 -19.56 -5.83 17.28
C TRP A 219 -20.19 -7.18 17.56
N ARG A 220 -19.39 -8.16 17.97
CA ARG A 220 -19.82 -9.52 18.23
C ARG A 220 -20.77 -9.64 19.43
N SER A 221 -20.55 -8.84 20.46
CA SER A 221 -21.31 -8.89 21.71
C SER A 221 -22.57 -8.04 21.71
N ASN A 222 -22.88 -7.33 20.61
CA ASN A 222 -24.08 -6.49 20.53
C ASN A 222 -25.36 -7.35 20.54
N PRO A 223 -26.20 -7.28 21.59
CA PRO A 223 -27.38 -8.11 21.74
C PRO A 223 -28.63 -7.55 21.04
N PHE A 224 -28.51 -6.93 19.87
CA PHE A 224 -29.63 -6.32 19.13
C PHE A 224 -30.29 -5.11 19.82
N SER A 225 -29.63 -4.46 20.76
CA SER A 225 -30.16 -3.32 21.50
C SER A 225 -29.99 -1.97 20.79
N GLU A 226 -29.13 -1.93 19.78
CA GLU A 226 -28.85 -0.72 19.01
C GLU A 226 -29.19 -0.92 17.53
N SER A 227 -29.44 0.15 16.81
CA SER A 227 -29.54 0.08 15.34
C SER A 227 -28.21 -0.34 14.71
N VAL A 228 -28.27 -0.96 13.55
CA VAL A 228 -27.05 -1.37 12.80
C VAL A 228 -26.16 -0.16 12.47
N GLU A 229 -26.79 1.00 12.24
CA GLU A 229 -26.05 2.23 11.91
C GLU A 229 -25.30 2.78 13.14
N GLU A 230 -25.93 2.84 14.31
CA GLU A 230 -25.30 3.26 15.57
C GLU A 230 -24.16 2.33 15.96
N LEU A 231 -24.37 1.00 15.83
CA LEU A 231 -23.33 0.03 16.08
C LEU A 231 -22.14 0.20 15.12
N ARG A 232 -22.40 0.37 13.82
CA ARG A 232 -21.39 0.59 12.80
C ARG A 232 -20.57 1.86 13.08
N ASP A 233 -21.24 2.93 13.53
CA ASP A 233 -20.56 4.17 13.92
C ASP A 233 -19.67 3.96 15.15
N ARG A 234 -20.13 3.23 16.14
CA ARG A 234 -19.36 2.93 17.35
C ARG A 234 -18.12 2.07 17.05
N VAL A 235 -18.24 1.05 16.19
CA VAL A 235 -17.12 0.14 15.83
C VAL A 235 -16.32 0.65 14.63
N LYS A 236 -16.63 1.83 14.10
CA LYS A 236 -15.89 2.49 13.02
C LYS A 236 -15.65 1.61 11.79
N GLY A 237 -16.68 0.83 11.41
CA GLY A 237 -16.65 -0.05 10.24
C GLY A 237 -15.87 -1.36 10.42
N VAL A 238 -15.56 -1.77 11.64
CA VAL A 238 -15.08 -3.13 11.92
C VAL A 238 -16.26 -4.08 11.89
N SER A 239 -16.23 -5.10 11.02
CA SER A 239 -17.35 -6.02 10.79
C SER A 239 -16.93 -7.50 10.80
N ALA A 240 -15.62 -7.78 10.76
CA ALA A 240 -15.08 -9.11 10.84
C ALA A 240 -13.93 -9.14 11.86
N LYS A 241 -13.54 -10.36 12.29
CA LYS A 241 -12.45 -10.51 13.27
C LYS A 241 -11.10 -10.15 12.61
N PRO A 242 -10.37 -9.17 13.13
CA PRO A 242 -8.98 -8.97 12.71
C PRO A 242 -8.17 -10.24 12.96
N PHE A 243 -7.42 -10.72 11.98
CA PHE A 243 -6.67 -11.96 12.11
C PHE A 243 -5.16 -11.83 11.96
N MET A 244 -4.69 -10.71 11.41
CA MET A 244 -3.27 -10.44 11.25
C MET A 244 -3.00 -8.96 11.45
N GLU A 245 -2.09 -8.65 12.37
CA GLU A 245 -1.63 -7.29 12.59
C GLU A 245 -0.92 -6.78 11.34
N THR A 246 -1.45 -5.69 10.79
CA THR A 246 -0.83 -4.93 9.72
C THR A 246 -0.22 -3.64 10.27
N GLN A 247 0.69 -3.04 9.53
CA GLN A 247 1.09 -1.66 9.75
C GLN A 247 0.58 -0.83 8.58
N PRO A 248 -0.67 -0.35 8.63
CA PRO A 248 -1.28 0.34 7.51
C PRO A 248 -0.42 1.52 7.08
N THR A 249 -0.22 1.64 5.79
CA THR A 249 0.53 2.72 5.16
C THR A 249 -0.18 3.16 3.88
N LEU A 250 0.44 4.05 3.12
CA LEU A 250 0.05 4.33 1.75
C LEU A 250 0.88 3.45 0.83
N ASP A 251 0.25 2.46 0.17
CA ASP A 251 0.97 1.73 -0.86
C ASP A 251 1.19 2.61 -2.09
N ALA A 252 2.47 2.90 -2.38
CA ALA A 252 2.87 3.87 -3.40
C ALA A 252 2.38 3.50 -4.81
N LEU A 253 2.36 2.20 -5.15
CA LEU A 253 1.89 1.73 -6.45
C LEU A 253 0.38 1.95 -6.61
N HIS A 254 -0.41 1.48 -5.64
CA HIS A 254 -1.87 1.61 -5.69
C HIS A 254 -2.32 3.06 -5.48
N CYS A 255 -1.55 3.88 -4.75
CA CYS A 255 -1.75 5.32 -4.69
C CYS A 255 -1.63 5.97 -6.07
N ASP A 256 -0.56 5.67 -6.81
CA ASP A 256 -0.38 6.18 -8.18
C ASP A 256 -1.54 5.75 -9.09
N ILE A 257 -1.94 4.47 -9.05
CA ILE A 257 -3.05 3.93 -9.85
C ILE A 257 -4.38 4.59 -9.48
N GLY A 258 -4.68 4.68 -8.18
CA GLY A 258 -5.93 5.25 -7.66
C GLY A 258 -6.06 6.73 -7.99
N ASN A 259 -5.04 7.51 -7.71
CA ASN A 259 -5.02 8.95 -8.00
C ASN A 259 -5.04 9.23 -9.50
N ALA A 260 -4.27 8.50 -10.31
CA ALA A 260 -4.31 8.64 -11.77
C ALA A 260 -5.69 8.29 -12.34
N THR A 261 -6.38 7.31 -11.76
CA THR A 261 -7.76 6.97 -12.13
C THR A 261 -8.71 8.13 -11.82
N GLU A 262 -8.54 8.79 -10.67
CA GLU A 262 -9.35 9.97 -10.33
C GLU A 262 -9.04 11.16 -11.25
N PHE A 263 -7.77 11.46 -11.53
CA PHE A 263 -7.40 12.48 -12.47
C PHE A 263 -7.94 12.22 -13.88
N TYR A 264 -7.89 10.97 -14.34
CA TYR A 264 -8.48 10.61 -15.63
C TYR A 264 -9.99 10.91 -15.71
N LYS A 265 -10.72 10.74 -14.60
CA LYS A 265 -12.13 11.13 -14.50
C LYS A 265 -12.30 12.66 -14.44
N ILE A 266 -11.44 13.38 -13.69
CA ILE A 266 -11.43 14.85 -13.68
C ILE A 266 -11.24 15.39 -15.11
N PHE A 267 -10.28 14.84 -15.85
CA PHE A 267 -10.06 15.26 -17.26
C PHE A 267 -11.31 15.12 -18.12
N GLN A 268 -12.01 13.98 -17.99
CA GLN A 268 -13.28 13.79 -18.72
C GLN A 268 -14.36 14.79 -18.29
N ASP A 269 -14.48 15.02 -17.00
CA ASP A 269 -15.47 15.94 -16.45
C ASP A 269 -15.20 17.40 -16.87
N GLU A 270 -13.92 17.81 -16.93
CA GLU A 270 -13.52 19.15 -17.41
C GLU A 270 -13.72 19.33 -18.92
N ILE A 271 -13.40 18.32 -19.72
CA ILE A 271 -13.66 18.32 -21.16
C ILE A 271 -15.17 18.45 -21.43
N GLY A 272 -16.00 17.84 -20.59
CA GLY A 272 -17.45 17.84 -20.72
C GLY A 272 -18.14 18.99 -19.99
N GLU A 273 -17.41 19.85 -19.30
CA GLU A 273 -17.96 20.93 -18.46
C GLU A 273 -19.06 20.43 -17.50
N VAL A 274 -18.80 19.29 -16.83
CA VAL A 274 -19.78 18.61 -15.94
C VAL A 274 -20.25 19.52 -14.80
N PHE A 275 -19.42 20.45 -14.35
CA PHE A 275 -19.75 21.44 -13.33
C PHE A 275 -20.90 22.39 -13.72
N GLN A 276 -21.22 22.51 -15.01
CA GLN A 276 -22.34 23.30 -15.53
C GLN A 276 -23.57 22.44 -15.89
N ARG A 277 -23.48 21.13 -15.77
CA ARG A 277 -24.49 20.21 -16.29
C ARG A 277 -25.08 19.33 -15.18
N ALA A 278 -26.38 19.16 -15.20
CA ALA A 278 -27.05 18.16 -14.38
C ALA A 278 -27.03 16.81 -15.10
N ASN A 279 -26.36 15.81 -14.49
CA ASN A 279 -26.41 14.41 -14.89
C ASN A 279 -26.14 14.11 -16.39
N PRO A 280 -24.88 14.26 -16.87
CA PRO A 280 -24.54 13.94 -18.25
C PRO A 280 -24.84 12.47 -18.57
N SER A 281 -25.34 12.23 -19.77
CA SER A 281 -25.67 10.90 -20.26
C SER A 281 -24.44 9.99 -20.40
N ARG A 282 -24.68 8.68 -20.47
CA ARG A 282 -23.61 7.69 -20.72
C ARG A 282 -22.92 7.91 -22.08
N GLU A 283 -23.68 8.37 -23.07
CA GLU A 283 -23.17 8.65 -24.43
C GLU A 283 -22.21 9.85 -24.41
N GLU A 284 -22.60 10.96 -23.76
CA GLU A 284 -21.73 12.13 -23.61
C GLU A 284 -20.42 11.77 -22.91
N ARG A 285 -20.48 11.05 -21.78
CA ARG A 285 -19.26 10.57 -21.08
C ARG A 285 -18.38 9.70 -21.96
N ARG A 286 -18.97 8.88 -22.82
CA ARG A 286 -18.24 8.06 -23.78
C ARG A 286 -17.56 8.90 -24.87
N CYS A 287 -18.22 9.96 -25.35
CA CYS A 287 -17.62 10.88 -26.32
C CYS A 287 -16.43 11.63 -25.73
N TRP A 288 -16.53 12.15 -24.50
CA TRP A 288 -15.43 12.85 -23.83
C TRP A 288 -14.24 11.92 -23.59
N ARG A 289 -14.51 10.71 -23.12
CA ARG A 289 -13.48 9.67 -22.97
C ARG A 289 -12.79 9.38 -24.30
N ALA A 290 -13.53 9.20 -25.37
CA ALA A 290 -12.97 8.93 -26.70
C ALA A 290 -12.12 10.10 -27.22
N ALA A 291 -12.52 11.34 -26.96
CA ALA A 291 -11.75 12.53 -27.30
C ALA A 291 -10.43 12.58 -26.52
N LEU A 292 -10.47 12.36 -25.21
CA LEU A 292 -9.30 12.29 -24.35
C LEU A 292 -8.33 11.18 -24.81
N ASP A 293 -8.82 9.95 -24.98
CA ASP A 293 -8.02 8.80 -25.40
C ASP A 293 -7.35 9.04 -26.77
N LYS A 294 -8.08 9.64 -27.71
CA LYS A 294 -7.55 10.00 -29.04
C LYS A 294 -6.39 10.98 -28.90
N GLN A 295 -6.53 11.99 -28.05
CA GLN A 295 -5.52 13.02 -27.88
C GLN A 295 -4.28 12.48 -27.16
N LEU A 296 -4.44 11.72 -26.06
CA LEU A 296 -3.38 11.06 -25.33
C LEU A 296 -2.59 10.10 -26.24
N ARG A 297 -3.30 9.33 -27.07
CA ARG A 297 -2.66 8.44 -28.05
C ARG A 297 -1.87 9.20 -29.11
N LYS A 298 -2.44 10.28 -29.65
CA LYS A 298 -1.82 11.07 -30.72
C LYS A 298 -0.56 11.79 -30.23
N LYS A 299 -0.63 12.46 -29.10
CA LYS A 299 0.42 13.33 -28.57
C LYS A 299 1.45 12.57 -27.73
N LEU A 300 1.02 11.70 -26.82
CA LEU A 300 1.86 11.04 -25.83
C LEU A 300 2.11 9.54 -26.10
N LYS A 301 1.53 9.00 -27.19
CA LYS A 301 1.57 7.56 -27.49
C LYS A 301 1.00 6.69 -26.35
N LEU A 302 0.12 7.24 -25.53
CA LEU A 302 -0.61 6.51 -24.49
C LEU A 302 -1.84 5.84 -25.14
N LYS A 303 -1.78 4.51 -25.25
CA LYS A 303 -2.92 3.72 -25.77
C LYS A 303 -3.96 3.57 -24.66
N PRO A 304 -5.26 3.65 -24.95
CA PRO A 304 -6.30 3.38 -23.96
C PRO A 304 -6.11 2.02 -23.30
N VAL A 305 -6.32 1.97 -22.00
CA VAL A 305 -6.26 0.73 -21.20
C VAL A 305 -7.62 0.42 -20.60
N MET A 306 -7.96 -0.86 -20.45
CA MET A 306 -9.21 -1.27 -19.81
C MET A 306 -9.16 -1.00 -18.29
N ARG A 307 -8.00 -1.24 -17.69
CA ARG A 307 -7.70 -0.94 -16.28
C ARG A 307 -6.43 -0.11 -16.19
N MET A 308 -6.45 0.92 -15.34
CA MET A 308 -5.25 1.68 -14.98
C MET A 308 -4.23 0.73 -14.37
N ASN A 309 -2.98 0.82 -14.80
CA ASN A 309 -1.85 0.11 -14.21
C ASN A 309 -0.72 1.09 -13.89
N GLY A 310 0.25 0.67 -13.08
CA GLY A 310 1.29 1.55 -12.58
C GLY A 310 2.10 2.26 -13.67
N ASN A 311 2.43 1.57 -14.77
CA ASN A 311 3.17 2.18 -15.89
C ASN A 311 2.34 3.24 -16.62
N TYR A 312 1.05 2.97 -16.85
CA TYR A 312 0.15 3.94 -17.46
C TYR A 312 -0.08 5.14 -16.53
N ALA A 313 -0.33 4.89 -15.23
CA ALA A 313 -0.51 5.92 -14.22
C ALA A 313 0.70 6.86 -14.15
N ARG A 314 1.91 6.33 -14.10
CA ARG A 314 3.15 7.14 -14.08
C ARG A 314 3.29 8.05 -15.28
N ARG A 315 2.97 7.55 -16.48
CA ARG A 315 3.03 8.32 -17.73
C ARG A 315 1.89 9.32 -17.86
N LEU A 316 0.68 8.97 -17.39
CA LEU A 316 -0.46 9.87 -17.40
C LEU A 316 -0.25 11.07 -16.46
N MET A 317 0.38 10.85 -15.31
CA MET A 317 0.65 11.88 -14.30
C MET A 317 1.99 12.57 -14.54
N SER A 318 2.13 13.23 -15.69
CA SER A 318 3.31 14.00 -16.14
C SER A 318 2.91 15.40 -16.60
N GLU A 319 3.85 16.34 -16.60
CA GLU A 319 3.64 17.72 -17.06
C GLU A 319 3.14 17.78 -18.50
N GLU A 320 3.69 16.94 -19.38
CA GLU A 320 3.27 16.87 -20.79
C GLU A 320 1.79 16.50 -20.95
N THR A 321 1.25 15.71 -20.03
CA THR A 321 -0.18 15.34 -20.03
C THR A 321 -1.07 16.55 -19.75
N VAL A 322 -0.65 17.46 -18.89
CA VAL A 322 -1.41 18.65 -18.51
C VAL A 322 -1.73 19.50 -19.73
N ASP A 323 -0.72 19.81 -20.53
CA ASP A 323 -0.88 20.62 -21.74
C ASP A 323 -1.79 19.93 -22.76
N VAL A 324 -1.58 18.63 -22.96
CA VAL A 324 -2.39 17.82 -23.90
C VAL A 324 -3.86 17.78 -23.50
N VAL A 325 -4.16 17.67 -22.20
CA VAL A 325 -5.54 17.68 -21.70
C VAL A 325 -6.15 19.08 -21.79
N CYS A 326 -5.40 20.12 -21.43
CA CYS A 326 -5.84 21.51 -21.48
C CYS A 326 -6.23 21.96 -22.90
N GLU A 327 -5.67 21.37 -23.95
CA GLU A 327 -6.12 21.63 -25.34
C GLU A 327 -7.60 21.25 -25.56
N LEU A 328 -8.14 20.31 -24.77
CA LEU A 328 -9.52 19.84 -24.88
C LEU A 328 -10.51 20.53 -23.93
N VAL A 329 -10.02 21.18 -22.88
CA VAL A 329 -10.86 21.86 -21.89
C VAL A 329 -11.31 23.22 -22.44
N PRO A 330 -12.63 23.51 -22.53
CA PRO A 330 -13.11 24.73 -23.17
C PRO A 330 -12.77 26.03 -22.41
N SER A 331 -12.97 26.03 -21.08
CA SER A 331 -12.80 27.21 -20.23
C SER A 331 -11.34 27.45 -19.86
N GLU A 332 -10.85 28.71 -20.05
CA GLU A 332 -9.48 29.11 -19.67
C GLU A 332 -9.27 29.02 -18.16
N GLU A 333 -10.21 29.50 -17.35
CA GLU A 333 -10.17 29.43 -15.90
C GLU A 333 -10.01 27.97 -15.42
N ARG A 334 -10.73 27.05 -16.06
CA ARG A 334 -10.66 25.62 -15.75
C ARG A 334 -9.33 24.99 -16.15
N ARG A 335 -8.74 25.44 -17.27
CA ARG A 335 -7.40 25.01 -17.69
C ARG A 335 -6.34 25.43 -16.68
N GLU A 336 -6.40 26.65 -16.18
CA GLU A 336 -5.47 27.16 -15.16
C GLU A 336 -5.60 26.37 -13.85
N ALA A 337 -6.82 26.16 -13.37
CA ALA A 337 -7.07 25.35 -12.19
C ALA A 337 -6.58 23.91 -12.35
N LEU A 338 -6.77 23.30 -13.52
CA LEU A 338 -6.30 21.96 -13.81
C LEU A 338 -4.77 21.88 -13.86
N ARG A 339 -4.09 22.88 -14.45
CA ARG A 339 -2.64 23.00 -14.44
C ARG A 339 -2.10 23.09 -13.02
N GLU A 340 -2.72 23.93 -12.19
CA GLU A 340 -2.33 24.07 -10.78
C GLU A 340 -2.52 22.75 -10.03
N LEU A 341 -3.69 22.11 -10.15
CA LEU A 341 -3.99 20.84 -9.48
C LEU A 341 -2.99 19.74 -9.85
N MET A 342 -2.71 19.58 -11.14
CA MET A 342 -1.74 18.61 -11.65
C MET A 342 -0.31 18.94 -11.21
N GLY A 343 0.08 20.23 -11.27
CA GLY A 343 1.40 20.69 -10.84
C GLY A 343 1.67 20.37 -9.38
N LEU A 344 0.68 20.61 -8.51
CA LEU A 344 0.77 20.24 -7.08
C LEU A 344 0.93 18.73 -6.89
N TYR A 345 0.15 17.92 -7.61
CA TYR A 345 0.27 16.46 -7.55
C TYR A 345 1.66 15.98 -7.99
N ILE A 346 2.17 16.50 -9.11
CA ILE A 346 3.49 16.14 -9.65
C ILE A 346 4.60 16.51 -8.65
N GLN A 347 4.47 17.64 -7.94
CA GLN A 347 5.42 18.05 -6.90
C GLN A 347 5.33 17.18 -5.64
N MET A 348 4.14 16.73 -5.25
CA MET A 348 3.96 15.87 -4.06
C MET A 348 4.37 14.42 -4.31
N LYS A 349 4.14 13.91 -5.51
CA LYS A 349 4.34 12.50 -5.87
C LYS A 349 5.74 11.95 -5.54
N PRO A 350 6.86 12.63 -5.81
CA PRO A 350 8.20 12.11 -5.47
C PRO A 350 8.34 11.74 -4.00
N VAL A 351 7.65 12.43 -3.09
CA VAL A 351 7.77 12.23 -1.64
C VAL A 351 7.33 10.83 -1.22
N TRP A 352 6.18 10.35 -1.70
CA TRP A 352 5.74 8.99 -1.34
C TRP A 352 6.36 7.90 -2.22
N ARG A 353 7.02 8.28 -3.33
CA ARG A 353 7.76 7.33 -4.18
C ARG A 353 9.20 7.12 -3.74
N ALA A 354 9.79 8.08 -3.03
CA ALA A 354 11.17 8.02 -2.59
C ALA A 354 11.40 6.91 -1.56
N SER A 355 12.51 6.20 -1.70
CA SER A 355 12.97 5.23 -0.68
C SER A 355 13.59 5.93 0.52
N ASN A 356 14.15 7.13 0.32
CA ASN A 356 14.65 8.02 1.36
C ASN A 356 14.23 9.47 1.05
N PRO A 357 13.00 9.87 1.39
CA PRO A 357 12.45 11.17 1.01
C PRO A 357 13.23 12.35 1.59
N ALA A 358 13.82 12.22 2.77
CA ALA A 358 14.62 13.27 3.39
C ALA A 358 15.89 13.60 2.58
N LYS A 359 16.45 12.61 1.88
CA LYS A 359 17.65 12.73 1.04
C LYS A 359 17.32 12.99 -0.42
N GLU A 360 16.34 12.28 -0.96
CA GLU A 360 16.03 12.28 -2.40
C GLU A 360 15.20 13.50 -2.83
N CYS A 361 14.33 14.02 -1.95
CA CYS A 361 13.44 15.13 -2.25
C CYS A 361 13.19 16.07 -1.03
N PRO A 362 14.25 16.62 -0.40
CA PRO A 362 14.10 17.40 0.82
C PRO A 362 13.22 18.64 0.66
N ASP A 363 13.33 19.33 -0.48
CA ASP A 363 12.51 20.53 -0.76
C ASP A 363 11.03 20.19 -0.89
N GLN A 364 10.70 19.09 -1.56
CA GLN A 364 9.32 18.62 -1.69
C GLN A 364 8.78 18.15 -0.36
N LEU A 365 9.58 17.45 0.44
CA LEU A 365 9.18 17.01 1.77
C LEU A 365 8.80 18.19 2.65
N CYS A 366 9.64 19.24 2.71
CA CYS A 366 9.35 20.44 3.47
C CYS A 366 8.11 21.22 3.00
N ARG A 367 7.78 21.13 1.71
CA ARG A 367 6.62 21.83 1.11
C ARG A 367 5.35 20.96 1.05
N TYR A 368 5.45 19.70 1.40
CA TYR A 368 4.34 18.75 1.20
C TYR A 368 3.03 19.22 1.83
N SER A 369 3.05 19.60 3.09
CA SER A 369 1.84 20.05 3.81
C SER A 369 1.22 21.29 3.17
N PHE A 370 2.03 22.23 2.71
CA PHE A 370 1.54 23.42 1.98
C PHE A 370 0.88 23.02 0.65
N ASN A 371 1.52 22.14 -0.12
CA ASN A 371 0.99 21.65 -1.38
C ASN A 371 -0.30 20.84 -1.18
N SER A 372 -0.37 20.01 -0.12
CA SER A 372 -1.58 19.27 0.25
C SER A 372 -2.74 20.18 0.58
N GLN A 373 -2.49 21.23 1.38
CA GLN A 373 -3.51 22.22 1.71
C GLN A 373 -4.04 22.93 0.45
N ARG A 374 -3.14 23.40 -0.40
CA ARG A 374 -3.53 24.08 -1.64
C ARG A 374 -4.27 23.16 -2.61
N PHE A 375 -3.86 21.89 -2.68
CA PHE A 375 -4.56 20.86 -3.45
C PHE A 375 -5.98 20.64 -2.91
N ALA A 376 -6.13 20.50 -1.59
CA ALA A 376 -7.42 20.35 -0.93
C ALA A 376 -8.35 21.57 -1.14
N ASP A 377 -7.79 22.78 -1.13
CA ASP A 377 -8.53 24.01 -1.42
C ASP A 377 -9.11 23.99 -2.85
N LEU A 378 -8.35 23.55 -3.82
CA LEU A 378 -8.83 23.39 -5.22
C LEU A 378 -9.94 22.34 -5.30
N LEU A 379 -9.79 21.20 -4.61
CA LEU A 379 -10.82 20.16 -4.60
C LEU A 379 -12.12 20.64 -3.95
N SER A 380 -12.02 21.39 -2.85
CA SER A 380 -13.19 21.87 -2.08
C SER A 380 -13.86 23.08 -2.69
N THR A 381 -13.19 23.82 -3.58
CA THR A 381 -13.72 25.01 -4.25
C THR A 381 -14.00 24.73 -5.73
N THR A 382 -12.96 24.73 -6.55
CA THR A 382 -13.06 24.62 -8.00
C THR A 382 -13.61 23.27 -8.47
N PHE A 383 -13.19 22.17 -7.82
CA PHE A 383 -13.63 20.82 -8.14
C PHE A 383 -14.67 20.27 -7.16
N LYS A 384 -15.34 21.16 -6.39
CA LYS A 384 -16.35 20.78 -5.38
C LYS A 384 -17.46 19.91 -5.97
N TYR A 385 -17.90 20.15 -7.20
CA TYR A 385 -18.94 19.37 -7.88
C TYR A 385 -18.68 17.86 -7.86
N ARG A 386 -17.41 17.47 -7.73
CA ARG A 386 -16.97 16.07 -7.69
C ARG A 386 -16.68 15.56 -6.28
N TYR A 387 -16.14 16.41 -5.40
CA TYR A 387 -15.58 15.99 -4.11
C TYR A 387 -16.44 16.36 -2.90
N ASP A 388 -17.63 16.91 -3.09
CA ASP A 388 -18.56 17.18 -1.99
C ASP A 388 -19.05 15.86 -1.38
N GLY A 389 -18.51 15.50 -0.22
CA GLY A 389 -18.79 14.24 0.47
C GLY A 389 -18.28 12.95 -0.21
N LYS A 390 -17.41 13.05 -1.21
CA LYS A 390 -17.05 11.90 -2.09
C LYS A 390 -15.56 11.68 -2.30
N ILE A 391 -14.69 12.11 -1.40
CA ILE A 391 -13.25 11.86 -1.53
C ILE A 391 -12.94 10.36 -1.60
N THR A 392 -11.93 9.99 -2.40
CA THR A 392 -11.46 8.60 -2.48
C THR A 392 -10.44 8.33 -1.37
N ASN A 393 -10.27 7.05 -1.00
CA ASN A 393 -9.32 6.65 0.04
C ASN A 393 -7.87 7.05 -0.28
N TYR A 394 -7.42 6.88 -1.53
CA TYR A 394 -6.05 7.25 -1.91
C TYR A 394 -5.82 8.77 -1.92
N LEU A 395 -6.77 9.57 -2.41
CA LEU A 395 -6.67 11.02 -2.29
C LEU A 395 -6.68 11.47 -0.83
N HIS A 396 -7.56 10.90 0.01
CA HIS A 396 -7.58 11.20 1.43
C HIS A 396 -6.23 10.88 2.09
N LYS A 397 -5.69 9.67 1.88
CA LYS A 397 -4.38 9.29 2.43
C LYS A 397 -3.25 10.18 1.92
N THR A 398 -3.27 10.52 0.63
CA THR A 398 -2.28 11.42 0.03
C THR A 398 -2.28 12.78 0.69
N LEU A 399 -3.45 13.36 0.95
CA LEU A 399 -3.56 14.71 1.48
C LEU A 399 -3.35 14.77 2.99
N ALA A 400 -3.85 13.78 3.75
CA ALA A 400 -3.88 13.83 5.20
C ALA A 400 -2.72 13.11 5.89
N HIS A 401 -2.27 11.96 5.35
CA HIS A 401 -1.45 11.04 6.14
C HIS A 401 0.02 10.88 5.69
N VAL A 402 0.39 11.33 4.49
CA VAL A 402 1.77 11.14 3.98
C VAL A 402 2.83 11.72 4.91
N PRO A 403 2.72 12.94 5.45
CA PRO A 403 3.72 13.47 6.37
C PRO A 403 3.89 12.60 7.64
N GLU A 404 2.78 12.20 8.25
CA GLU A 404 2.76 11.40 9.48
C GLU A 404 3.30 9.97 9.24
N ILE A 405 3.00 9.36 8.09
CA ILE A 405 3.57 8.06 7.72
C ILE A 405 5.09 8.17 7.55
N ILE A 406 5.59 9.23 6.91
CA ILE A 406 7.03 9.43 6.73
C ILE A 406 7.72 9.69 8.07
N GLU A 407 7.09 10.45 8.96
CA GLU A 407 7.61 10.67 10.32
C GLU A 407 7.68 9.35 11.10
N ARG A 408 6.67 8.50 11.01
CA ARG A 408 6.60 7.19 11.68
C ARG A 408 7.58 6.17 11.10
N ASP A 409 7.66 6.07 9.77
CA ASP A 409 8.30 4.95 9.05
C ASP A 409 9.57 5.36 8.29
N GLY A 410 9.89 6.64 8.21
CA GLY A 410 11.02 7.20 7.48
C GLY A 410 10.82 7.27 5.97
N SER A 411 9.92 6.45 5.40
CA SER A 411 9.64 6.36 3.96
C SER A 411 8.31 5.68 3.71
N ILE A 412 7.69 5.97 2.57
CA ILE A 412 6.57 5.20 2.03
C ILE A 412 7.06 4.31 0.89
N GLY A 413 7.90 4.85 0.01
CA GLY A 413 8.34 4.16 -1.19
C GLY A 413 9.13 2.88 -0.93
N ALA A 414 9.95 2.83 0.12
CA ALA A 414 10.69 1.62 0.48
C ALA A 414 9.78 0.46 0.91
N TRP A 415 8.60 0.78 1.45
CA TRP A 415 7.64 -0.18 2.01
C TRP A 415 6.52 -0.57 1.03
N ALA A 416 6.57 -0.15 -0.23
CA ALA A 416 5.54 -0.42 -1.24
C ALA A 416 5.45 -1.90 -1.65
N SER A 417 4.30 -2.31 -2.20
CA SER A 417 4.00 -3.68 -2.63
C SER A 417 4.62 -4.08 -3.98
N GLU A 418 5.28 -3.18 -4.70
CA GLU A 418 5.72 -3.38 -6.09
C GLU A 418 6.52 -4.66 -6.33
N GLY A 419 7.33 -5.11 -5.36
CA GLY A 419 8.09 -6.35 -5.48
C GLY A 419 7.19 -7.58 -5.57
N ASN A 420 6.15 -7.63 -4.75
CA ASN A 420 5.17 -8.73 -4.75
C ASN A 420 4.33 -8.71 -6.03
N GLU A 421 3.84 -7.55 -6.45
CA GLU A 421 3.09 -7.34 -7.69
C GLU A 421 3.89 -7.76 -8.94
N SER A 422 5.18 -7.43 -8.97
CA SER A 422 6.06 -7.81 -10.07
C SER A 422 6.32 -9.31 -10.11
N ALA A 423 6.44 -9.94 -8.95
CA ALA A 423 6.64 -11.37 -8.83
C ALA A 423 5.37 -12.21 -9.10
N ASN A 424 4.19 -11.57 -9.18
CA ASN A 424 2.90 -12.18 -9.53
C ASN A 424 2.67 -12.26 -11.06
N LYS A 425 3.55 -11.69 -11.87
CA LYS A 425 3.47 -11.70 -13.35
C LYS A 425 4.16 -12.89 -13.94
#